data_6a9e8ce1ff3d5da68e931fffb7430147
#
_entry.id   6a9e8ce1ff3d5da68e931fffb7430147
#
_cell.length_a   1.000
_cell.length_b   1.000
_cell.length_c   1.000
_cell.angle_alpha   90.00
_cell.angle_beta   90.00
_cell.angle_gamma   90.00
#
_symmetry.space_group_name_H-M   'P 1'
#
loop_
_entity.id
_entity.type
_entity.pdbx_description
1 polymer ?
#
loop_
_entity_poly.entity_id
_entity_poly.type
_entity_poly.pdbx_seq_one_letter_code
_entity_poly.pdbx_strand_id
1 'polypeptide(L)'
;MSPPPPLAEPVDPTRVRALPRHFAWIDHRLRDRLRELSLEEIALLVFLHLAADKHGLSFWSDATIARKLHLREGDVIQARFRLVAKGLVAYRYPLYQLLPLAETQA
;
A
#
# COMPACT_ATOMS: atom_id res chain seq x y z
N MET A 1 -7.81 19.70 -5.57
CA MET A 1 -7.23 19.39 -6.87
C MET A 1 -8.32 18.81 -7.76
N SER A 2 -8.56 19.43 -8.88
CA SER A 2 -9.59 18.95 -9.80
C SER A 2 -9.10 17.72 -10.55
N PRO A 3 -9.99 16.75 -10.82
CA PRO A 3 -9.60 15.63 -11.67
C PRO A 3 -9.34 16.14 -13.11
N PRO A 4 -8.49 15.46 -13.88
CA PRO A 4 -8.30 15.84 -15.27
C PRO A 4 -9.62 15.66 -16.05
N PRO A 5 -9.79 16.39 -17.17
CA PRO A 5 -10.97 16.21 -18.01
C PRO A 5 -11.08 14.75 -18.48
N PRO A 6 -12.30 14.21 -18.61
CA PRO A 6 -12.46 12.81 -19.02
C PRO A 6 -11.91 12.52 -20.41
N LEU A 7 -11.77 13.54 -21.25
CA LEU A 7 -11.25 13.39 -22.62
C LEU A 7 -9.81 13.86 -22.76
N ALA A 8 -9.07 13.96 -21.65
CA ALA A 8 -7.66 14.32 -21.73
C ALA A 8 -6.89 13.28 -22.54
N GLU A 9 -6.08 13.74 -23.48
CA GLU A 9 -5.27 12.85 -24.29
C GLU A 9 -4.01 12.45 -23.52
N PRO A 10 -3.59 11.19 -23.62
CA PRO A 10 -2.34 10.77 -23.00
C PRO A 10 -1.14 11.47 -23.63
N VAL A 11 -0.12 11.72 -22.83
CA VAL A 11 1.13 12.30 -23.32
C VAL A 11 1.79 11.37 -24.35
N ASP A 12 1.73 10.07 -24.09
CA ASP A 12 2.24 9.06 -25.01
C ASP A 12 1.10 8.12 -25.40
N PRO A 13 0.43 8.38 -26.54
CA PRO A 13 -0.71 7.59 -26.94
C PRO A 13 -0.36 6.15 -27.37
N THR A 14 0.92 5.87 -27.62
CA THR A 14 1.35 4.52 -28.00
C THR A 14 1.57 3.60 -26.78
N ARG A 15 1.64 4.15 -25.58
CA ARG A 15 1.92 3.41 -24.36
C ARG A 15 0.86 3.61 -23.29
N VAL A 16 -0.39 3.64 -23.67
CA VAL A 16 -1.50 3.72 -22.72
C VAL A 16 -1.63 2.39 -22.03
N ARG A 17 -1.56 2.41 -20.69
CA ARG A 17 -1.68 1.17 -19.93
C ARG A 17 -3.11 0.65 -19.97
N ALA A 18 -3.22 -0.67 -20.04
CA ALA A 18 -4.47 -1.38 -19.88
C ALA A 18 -4.43 -2.18 -18.59
N LEU A 19 -5.58 -2.58 -18.07
CA LEU A 19 -5.66 -3.39 -16.87
C LEU A 19 -4.99 -4.74 -17.14
N PRO A 20 -3.94 -5.10 -16.38
CA PRO A 20 -3.26 -6.38 -16.59
C PRO A 20 -4.12 -7.54 -16.08
N ARG A 21 -3.71 -8.76 -16.45
CA ARG A 21 -4.40 -9.97 -16.04
C ARG A 21 -4.34 -10.19 -14.53
N HIS A 22 -3.18 -9.86 -13.94
CA HIS A 22 -2.97 -9.95 -12.50
C HIS A 22 -2.60 -8.58 -11.98
N PHE A 23 -3.30 -8.13 -10.97
CA PHE A 23 -3.06 -6.82 -10.38
C PHE A 23 -3.45 -6.82 -8.91
N ALA A 24 -2.85 -5.90 -8.16
CA ALA A 24 -3.28 -5.56 -6.81
C ALA A 24 -4.15 -4.32 -6.88
N TRP A 25 -4.96 -4.10 -5.86
CA TRP A 25 -5.76 -2.89 -5.78
C TRP A 25 -5.47 -2.19 -4.44
N ILE A 26 -5.62 -0.87 -4.45
CA ILE A 26 -5.48 -0.04 -3.26
C ILE A 26 -6.69 0.86 -3.20
N ASP A 27 -7.30 0.97 -2.02
CA ASP A 27 -8.45 1.83 -1.82
C ASP A 27 -8.07 3.27 -2.14
N HIS A 28 -8.82 3.89 -3.02
CA HIS A 28 -8.57 5.24 -3.51
C HIS A 28 -8.53 6.27 -2.37
N ARG A 29 -9.28 6.04 -1.30
CA ARG A 29 -9.33 6.95 -0.15
C ARG A 29 -8.02 7.01 0.62
N LEU A 30 -7.15 6.02 0.44
CA LEU A 30 -5.83 6.03 1.07
C LEU A 30 -5.01 7.23 0.65
N ARG A 31 -5.28 7.77 -0.54
CA ARG A 31 -4.60 8.96 -1.05
C ARG A 31 -4.58 10.10 -0.03
N ASP A 32 -5.69 10.29 0.68
CA ASP A 32 -5.81 11.39 1.64
C ASP A 32 -5.13 11.09 2.98
N ARG A 33 -4.72 9.84 3.18
CA ARG A 33 -4.02 9.40 4.39
C ARG A 33 -2.50 9.40 4.23
N LEU A 34 -1.99 9.54 3.00
CA LEU A 34 -0.55 9.41 2.73
C LEU A 34 0.28 10.46 3.46
N ARG A 35 -0.25 11.65 3.67
CA ARG A 35 0.48 12.71 4.38
C ARG A 35 0.73 12.41 5.85
N GLU A 36 0.03 11.43 6.42
CA GLU A 36 0.24 10.97 7.80
C GLU A 36 1.37 9.97 7.89
N LEU A 37 1.86 9.47 6.76
CA LEU A 37 2.76 8.34 6.69
C LEU A 37 4.18 8.78 6.33
N SER A 38 5.16 8.12 6.93
CA SER A 38 6.55 8.26 6.50
C SER A 38 6.76 7.52 5.18
N LEU A 39 7.90 7.78 4.52
CA LEU A 39 8.24 7.07 3.30
C LEU A 39 8.36 5.56 3.54
N GLU A 40 8.93 5.16 4.67
CA GLU A 40 9.06 3.75 5.02
C GLU A 40 7.71 3.09 5.25
N GLU A 41 6.78 3.81 5.87
CA GLU A 41 5.41 3.33 6.07
C GLU A 41 4.68 3.18 4.74
N ILE A 42 4.83 4.15 3.85
CA ILE A 42 4.24 4.08 2.51
C ILE A 42 4.83 2.90 1.73
N ALA A 43 6.15 2.73 1.78
CA ALA A 43 6.82 1.64 1.09
C ALA A 43 6.32 0.28 1.59
N LEU A 44 6.25 0.10 2.90
CA LEU A 44 5.75 -1.15 3.48
C LEU A 44 4.28 -1.38 3.09
N LEU A 45 3.46 -0.35 3.17
CA LEU A 45 2.03 -0.47 2.86
C LEU A 45 1.81 -0.86 1.40
N VAL A 46 2.54 -0.26 0.46
CA VAL A 46 2.48 -0.62 -0.96
C VAL A 46 2.93 -2.06 -1.17
N PHE A 47 4.05 -2.45 -0.53
CA PHE A 47 4.53 -3.83 -0.63
C PHE A 47 3.47 -4.83 -0.15
N LEU A 48 2.83 -4.55 0.97
CA LEU A 48 1.80 -5.43 1.52
C LEU A 48 0.60 -5.55 0.59
N HIS A 49 0.21 -4.47 -0.09
CA HIS A 49 -0.85 -4.53 -1.10
C HIS A 49 -0.46 -5.42 -2.28
N LEU A 50 0.81 -5.35 -2.71
CA LEU A 50 1.29 -6.17 -3.82
C LEU A 50 1.42 -7.64 -3.44
N ALA A 51 1.69 -7.92 -2.17
CA ALA A 51 1.93 -9.28 -1.68
C ALA A 51 0.67 -9.99 -1.18
N ALA A 52 -0.39 -9.24 -0.91
CA ALA A 52 -1.59 -9.76 -0.26
C ALA A 52 -2.40 -10.70 -1.18
N ASP A 53 -3.02 -11.68 -0.56
CA ASP A 53 -4.04 -12.50 -1.23
C ASP A 53 -5.37 -11.72 -1.32
N LYS A 54 -6.41 -12.39 -1.80
CA LYS A 54 -7.72 -11.73 -1.97
C LYS A 54 -8.35 -11.26 -0.67
N HIS A 55 -7.89 -11.77 0.46
CA HIS A 55 -8.38 -11.35 1.78
C HIS A 55 -7.48 -10.33 2.46
N GLY A 56 -6.45 -9.86 1.79
CA GLY A 56 -5.50 -8.91 2.34
C GLY A 56 -4.43 -9.53 3.23
N LEU A 57 -4.23 -10.84 3.14
CA LEU A 57 -3.31 -11.57 4.01
C LEU A 57 -2.00 -11.88 3.30
N SER A 58 -0.89 -11.78 4.04
CA SER A 58 0.42 -12.16 3.54
C SER A 58 1.36 -12.55 4.68
N PHE A 59 2.37 -13.37 4.35
CA PHE A 59 3.38 -13.85 5.28
C PHE A 59 4.76 -13.48 4.74
N TRP A 60 5.48 -12.62 5.44
CA TRP A 60 6.81 -12.19 5.00
C TRP A 60 7.71 -11.94 6.20
N SER A 61 8.96 -12.39 6.12
CA SER A 61 9.95 -12.07 7.14
C SER A 61 10.43 -10.63 7.01
N ASP A 62 10.83 -10.05 8.14
CA ASP A 62 11.35 -8.68 8.14
C ASP A 62 12.60 -8.56 7.27
N ALA A 63 13.46 -9.57 7.28
CA ALA A 63 14.66 -9.58 6.45
C ALA A 63 14.33 -9.55 4.95
N THR A 64 13.33 -10.32 4.52
CA THR A 64 12.93 -10.35 3.12
C THR A 64 12.30 -9.03 2.69
N ILE A 65 11.43 -8.47 3.51
CA ILE A 65 10.81 -7.17 3.21
C ILE A 65 11.89 -6.08 3.12
N ALA A 66 12.80 -6.04 4.09
CA ALA A 66 13.87 -5.06 4.11
C ALA A 66 14.71 -5.13 2.84
N ARG A 67 15.06 -6.34 2.41
CA ARG A 67 15.84 -6.54 1.18
C ARG A 67 15.09 -6.05 -0.05
N LYS A 68 13.80 -6.34 -0.14
CA LYS A 68 12.99 -5.95 -1.31
C LYS A 68 12.73 -4.44 -1.37
N LEU A 69 12.69 -3.78 -0.22
CA LEU A 69 12.41 -2.35 -0.14
C LEU A 69 13.68 -1.49 0.00
N HIS A 70 14.85 -2.10 0.07
CA HIS A 70 16.11 -1.41 0.35
C HIS A 70 16.06 -0.64 1.67
N LEU A 71 15.47 -1.27 2.68
CA LEU A 71 15.39 -0.74 4.04
C LEU A 71 16.19 -1.63 4.99
N ARG A 72 16.48 -1.11 6.16
CA ARG A 72 17.00 -1.94 7.25
C ARG A 72 15.84 -2.66 7.93
N GLU A 73 16.12 -3.81 8.56
CA GLU A 73 15.06 -4.55 9.26
C GLU A 73 14.40 -3.71 10.34
N GLY A 74 15.18 -2.88 11.06
CA GLY A 74 14.65 -1.97 12.05
C GLY A 74 13.65 -0.98 11.49
N ASP A 75 13.87 -0.52 10.26
CA ASP A 75 12.93 0.39 9.59
C ASP A 75 11.62 -0.31 9.27
N VAL A 76 11.68 -1.57 8.86
CA VAL A 76 10.48 -2.39 8.60
C VAL A 76 9.69 -2.57 9.89
N ILE A 77 10.35 -2.92 10.98
CA ILE A 77 9.71 -3.13 12.27
C ILE A 77 9.03 -1.85 12.76
N GLN A 78 9.71 -0.72 12.64
CA GLN A 78 9.16 0.59 13.02
C GLN A 78 7.96 0.96 12.16
N ALA A 79 8.07 0.79 10.84
CA ALA A 79 6.99 1.08 9.91
C ALA A 79 5.76 0.23 10.22
N ARG A 80 5.96 -1.07 10.44
CA ARG A 80 4.86 -1.97 10.83
C ARG A 80 4.17 -1.51 12.09
N PHE A 81 4.96 -1.19 13.12
CA PHE A 81 4.40 -0.74 14.39
C PHE A 81 3.50 0.48 14.22
N ARG A 82 3.96 1.44 13.41
CA ARG A 82 3.20 2.66 13.16
C ARG A 82 1.97 2.44 12.31
N LEU A 83 2.05 1.58 11.31
CA LEU A 83 0.88 1.24 10.48
C LEU A 83 -0.19 0.53 11.32
N VAL A 84 0.21 -0.33 12.23
CA VAL A 84 -0.72 -0.98 13.16
C VAL A 84 -1.37 0.06 14.07
N ALA A 85 -0.58 0.98 14.61
CA ALA A 85 -1.10 2.05 15.46
C ALA A 85 -2.10 2.96 14.74
N LYS A 86 -1.93 3.13 13.43
CA LYS A 86 -2.83 3.96 12.60
C LYS A 86 -4.03 3.20 12.07
N GLY A 87 -4.17 1.94 12.41
CA GLY A 87 -5.32 1.14 12.01
C GLY A 87 -5.34 0.71 10.55
N LEU A 88 -4.20 0.77 9.87
CA LEU A 88 -4.10 0.41 8.44
C LEU A 88 -3.71 -1.05 8.23
N VAL A 89 -3.06 -1.66 9.21
CA VAL A 89 -2.56 -3.03 9.15
C VAL A 89 -2.79 -3.69 10.50
N ALA A 90 -3.14 -4.96 10.48
CA ALA A 90 -3.07 -5.83 11.66
C ALA A 90 -1.90 -6.79 11.47
N TYR A 91 -1.24 -7.16 12.55
CA TYR A 91 -0.10 -8.03 12.49
C TYR A 91 -0.08 -8.98 13.67
N ARG A 92 0.10 -10.25 13.38
CA ARG A 92 0.39 -11.28 14.38
C ARG A 92 1.42 -12.22 13.77
N TYR A 93 2.63 -12.17 14.29
CA TYR A 93 3.75 -12.91 13.71
C TYR A 93 3.35 -14.29 13.22
N PRO A 94 3.64 -14.67 11.99
CA PRO A 94 4.26 -13.89 10.91
C PRO A 94 3.24 -13.29 9.92
N LEU A 95 1.98 -13.18 10.30
CA LEU A 95 0.87 -12.83 9.43
C LEU A 95 0.59 -11.34 9.43
N TYR A 96 0.58 -10.74 8.24
CA TYR A 96 0.09 -9.40 7.99
C TYR A 96 -1.33 -9.45 7.46
N GLN A 97 -2.13 -8.48 7.85
CA GLN A 97 -3.48 -8.30 7.32
C GLN A 97 -3.70 -6.83 7.00
N LEU A 98 -4.03 -6.53 5.74
CA LEU A 98 -4.47 -5.20 5.35
C LEU A 98 -5.87 -4.98 5.89
N LEU A 99 -6.11 -3.83 6.50
CA LEU A 99 -7.41 -3.50 7.05
C LEU A 99 -8.17 -2.56 6.12
N PRO A 100 -9.50 -2.66 6.06
CA PRO A 100 -10.27 -1.69 5.31
C PRO A 100 -10.16 -0.31 5.96
N LEU A 101 -10.23 0.74 5.15
CA LEU A 101 -10.28 2.09 5.69
C LEU A 101 -11.62 2.28 6.39
N ALA A 102 -11.58 2.98 7.53
CA ALA A 102 -12.80 3.31 8.25
C ALA A 102 -13.68 4.18 7.36
N GLU A 103 -14.98 3.90 7.37
CA GLU A 103 -15.90 4.75 6.62
C GLU A 103 -15.98 6.12 7.27
N THR A 104 -15.89 7.14 6.42
CA THR A 104 -16.05 8.51 6.88
C THR A 104 -17.53 8.74 7.04
N GLN A 105 -17.96 9.05 8.24
CA GLN A 105 -19.34 9.49 8.44
C GLN A 105 -19.46 10.91 7.92
N ALA A 106 -20.38 11.09 7.03
CA ALA A 106 -20.64 12.39 6.46
C ALA A 106 -21.22 13.34 7.51
#